data_38298bce1b506dc44b8d4132bc7efc53
#
_entry.id   38298bce1b506dc44b8d4132bc7efc53
#
_cell.length_a   1.000
_cell.length_b   1.000
_cell.length_c   1.000
_cell.angle_alpha   90.00
_cell.angle_beta   90.00
_cell.angle_gamma   90.00
#
_symmetry.space_group_name_H-M   'P 1'
#
loop_
_entity.id
_entity.type
_entity.pdbx_description
1 polymer ?
#
loop_
_entity_poly.entity_id
_entity_poly.type
_entity_poly.pdbx_seq_one_letter_code
_entity_poly.pdbx_strand_id
1 'polypeptide(L)'
;MKKHGWIGLAVAVLVLSAAGFWGYQRWSGQNRAPRNDLLAIMPAEASAVLFADLDELRHAPFTALLYRWAPQPQADPDYSQFVKDTGFDYERDLDRLAVAIIKRGQNSTLFAIANGKFDRQKISSYATKSGTVARTSEHEIFSVPVTGSPKKIAFTFLRNDQVALTDDVDLTVFLSARKEDEDKRAWRSRFERLAGSPVIAVIRQDAAAGAALAAQAPGGLRSPQLSSLLDQLQWITLAGKPENDRLRLVAEGECASEPTARQLVDMMNGVVIFAQAGLNDPKTRQQLDPAARQAYLELLKNTEVSKIDRGDTNSVRMVFEITAEFLEVASHASPAAPEPAPGKTPPGKSTTSKKGHI
;
A
#
# COMPACT_ATOMS: atom_id res chain seq x y z
N MET A 1 -20.21 -10.71 -10.36
CA MET A 1 -19.79 -9.31 -10.56
C MET A 1 -18.49 -9.10 -9.78
N LYS A 2 -17.42 -8.78 -10.47
CA LYS A 2 -16.03 -8.90 -9.98
C LYS A 2 -15.64 -7.72 -9.08
N LYS A 3 -15.57 -7.93 -7.76
CA LYS A 3 -15.11 -6.96 -6.74
C LYS A 3 -13.57 -6.97 -6.52
N HIS A 4 -12.79 -7.40 -7.49
CA HIS A 4 -11.35 -7.69 -7.30
C HIS A 4 -10.38 -6.61 -7.81
N GLY A 5 -10.87 -5.53 -8.43
CA GLY A 5 -9.99 -4.50 -8.99
C GLY A 5 -9.32 -3.55 -7.98
N TRP A 6 -9.86 -3.48 -6.76
CA TRP A 6 -9.39 -2.52 -5.74
C TRP A 6 -8.26 -3.06 -4.86
N ILE A 7 -8.33 -4.36 -4.57
CA ILE A 7 -7.26 -5.07 -3.87
C ILE A 7 -6.02 -5.13 -4.77
N GLY A 8 -6.20 -5.26 -6.09
CA GLY A 8 -5.12 -5.23 -7.07
C GLY A 8 -4.34 -3.91 -7.09
N LEU A 9 -5.02 -2.76 -6.94
CA LEU A 9 -4.33 -1.45 -6.96
C LEU A 9 -3.60 -1.15 -5.65
N ALA A 10 -4.19 -1.46 -4.50
CA ALA A 10 -3.52 -1.33 -3.19
C ALA A 10 -2.38 -2.35 -3.04
N VAL A 11 -2.57 -3.57 -3.53
CA VAL A 11 -1.53 -4.61 -3.62
C VAL A 11 -0.51 -4.25 -4.71
N ALA A 12 -0.90 -3.65 -5.83
CA ALA A 12 0.05 -3.16 -6.84
C ALA A 12 0.90 -2.01 -6.30
N VAL A 13 0.36 -1.09 -5.49
CA VAL A 13 1.15 -0.03 -4.83
C VAL A 13 2.06 -0.64 -3.74
N LEU A 14 1.60 -1.65 -2.99
CA LEU A 14 2.44 -2.41 -2.05
C LEU A 14 3.42 -3.35 -2.77
N VAL A 15 3.04 -3.96 -3.88
CA VAL A 15 3.89 -4.81 -4.73
C VAL A 15 4.81 -3.94 -5.59
N LEU A 16 4.39 -2.76 -6.04
CA LEU A 16 5.27 -1.76 -6.66
C LEU A 16 6.31 -1.24 -5.67
N SER A 17 5.96 -1.11 -4.38
CA SER A 17 6.93 -0.81 -3.31
C SER A 17 7.84 -2.02 -3.03
N ALA A 18 7.39 -3.22 -3.27
CA ALA A 18 8.14 -4.45 -3.04
C ALA A 18 8.94 -4.94 -4.26
N ALA A 19 8.50 -4.68 -5.49
CA ALA A 19 9.18 -5.13 -6.71
C ALA A 19 10.39 -4.26 -7.13
N GLY A 20 10.58 -3.08 -6.49
CA GLY A 20 11.61 -2.11 -6.84
C GLY A 20 13.08 -2.46 -6.54
N PHE A 21 13.42 -3.73 -6.27
CA PHE A 21 14.74 -4.00 -5.67
C PHE A 21 15.83 -4.60 -6.57
N TRP A 22 15.55 -5.07 -7.74
CA TRP A 22 16.53 -5.78 -8.55
C TRP A 22 17.20 -4.93 -9.62
N GLY A 23 18.24 -4.23 -9.31
CA GLY A 23 19.05 -3.57 -10.34
C GLY A 23 20.04 -2.52 -9.85
N TYR A 24 20.16 -2.30 -8.56
CA TYR A 24 20.97 -1.21 -8.05
C TYR A 24 22.36 -1.66 -7.55
N GLN A 25 23.32 -1.67 -8.44
CA GLN A 25 24.71 -1.40 -8.13
C GLN A 25 25.23 -0.42 -9.17
N ARG A 26 24.99 0.85 -9.01
CA ARG A 26 25.81 1.99 -9.44
C ARG A 26 25.01 3.27 -9.56
N TRP A 27 25.30 4.19 -8.74
CA TRP A 27 25.27 5.65 -8.85
C TRP A 27 24.49 6.37 -7.74
N SER A 28 25.25 6.67 -6.72
CA SER A 28 24.90 7.66 -5.71
C SER A 28 25.35 9.05 -6.18
N GLY A 29 24.46 10.02 -6.08
CA GLY A 29 24.82 11.43 -6.02
C GLY A 29 24.10 12.31 -7.01
N GLN A 30 23.05 12.94 -6.60
CA GLN A 30 22.79 14.39 -6.67
C GLN A 30 21.31 14.73 -6.51
N ASN A 31 21.03 15.69 -5.63
CA ASN A 31 19.75 16.41 -5.44
C ASN A 31 18.51 15.53 -5.20
N ARG A 32 18.45 14.91 -4.02
CA ARG A 32 17.20 14.32 -3.51
C ARG A 32 16.27 15.45 -3.11
N ALA A 33 15.14 15.59 -3.80
CA ALA A 33 14.07 16.48 -3.37
C ALA A 33 13.62 16.11 -1.95
N PRO A 34 13.50 17.07 -1.01
CA PRO A 34 13.02 16.77 0.33
C PRO A 34 11.63 16.11 0.27
N ARG A 35 11.35 15.17 1.19
CA ARG A 35 10.02 14.54 1.34
C ARG A 35 8.91 15.62 1.43
N ASN A 36 9.17 16.70 2.11
CA ASN A 36 8.23 17.81 2.30
C ASN A 36 7.79 18.44 0.98
N ASP A 37 8.63 18.43 -0.06
CA ASP A 37 8.26 18.93 -1.39
C ASP A 37 7.17 18.10 -2.05
N LEU A 38 7.24 16.76 -1.92
CA LEU A 38 6.20 15.86 -2.43
C LEU A 38 4.89 16.03 -1.67
N LEU A 39 4.97 16.09 -0.33
CA LEU A 39 3.80 16.23 0.53
C LEU A 39 3.12 17.59 0.40
N ALA A 40 3.87 18.66 0.05
CA ALA A 40 3.32 19.99 -0.16
C ALA A 40 2.33 20.07 -1.33
N ILE A 41 2.48 19.17 -2.32
CA ILE A 41 1.62 19.12 -3.51
C ILE A 41 0.39 18.22 -3.26
N MET A 42 0.41 17.38 -2.22
CA MET A 42 -0.72 16.47 -1.94
C MET A 42 -2.02 17.24 -1.67
N PRO A 43 -3.15 16.74 -2.21
CA PRO A 43 -4.46 17.35 -2.00
C PRO A 43 -4.86 17.29 -0.53
N ALA A 44 -5.37 18.41 0.01
CA ALA A 44 -5.84 18.49 1.39
C ALA A 44 -7.06 17.59 1.66
N GLU A 45 -7.91 17.40 0.63
CA GLU A 45 -9.09 16.55 0.64
C GLU A 45 -8.79 15.04 0.58
N ALA A 46 -7.52 14.64 0.55
CA ALA A 46 -7.16 13.24 0.57
C ALA A 46 -7.77 12.51 1.78
N SER A 47 -8.24 11.29 1.57
CA SER A 47 -8.66 10.38 2.65
C SER A 47 -7.48 9.54 3.16
N ALA A 48 -6.48 9.31 2.32
CA ALA A 48 -5.23 8.67 2.70
C ALA A 48 -4.08 9.23 1.86
N VAL A 49 -2.90 9.30 2.46
CA VAL A 49 -1.65 9.65 1.78
C VAL A 49 -0.57 8.64 2.18
N LEU A 50 0.06 8.03 1.19
CA LEU A 50 1.21 7.15 1.34
C LEU A 50 2.45 7.89 0.83
N PHE A 51 3.54 7.81 1.56
CA PHE A 51 4.88 8.19 1.12
C PHE A 51 5.81 6.97 1.18
N ALA A 52 6.65 6.81 0.16
CA ALA A 52 7.69 5.79 0.12
C ALA A 52 9.00 6.38 -0.43
N ASP A 53 10.09 6.21 0.31
CA ASP A 53 11.47 6.43 -0.17
C ASP A 53 11.99 5.10 -0.70
N LEU A 54 11.81 4.88 -2.00
CA LEU A 54 12.17 3.64 -2.67
C LEU A 54 13.69 3.48 -2.79
N ASP A 55 14.42 4.61 -2.85
CA ASP A 55 15.87 4.59 -2.88
C ASP A 55 16.44 4.07 -1.55
N GLU A 56 15.91 4.56 -0.40
CA GLU A 56 16.29 4.02 0.91
C GLU A 56 15.92 2.56 1.07
N LEU A 57 14.72 2.18 0.63
CA LEU A 57 14.26 0.78 0.68
C LEU A 57 15.13 -0.15 -0.14
N ARG A 58 15.55 0.26 -1.35
CA ARG A 58 16.45 -0.54 -2.21
C ARG A 58 17.76 -0.90 -1.54
N HIS A 59 18.27 -0.02 -0.69
CA HIS A 59 19.53 -0.22 0.00
C HIS A 59 19.41 -0.95 1.33
N ALA A 60 18.18 -1.17 1.82
CA ALA A 60 17.96 -1.82 3.10
C ALA A 60 18.15 -3.35 3.01
N PRO A 61 19.00 -3.97 3.85
CA PRO A 61 19.25 -5.42 3.82
C PRO A 61 17.96 -6.25 4.00
N PHE A 62 17.05 -5.79 4.86
CA PHE A 62 15.76 -6.46 5.09
C PHE A 62 14.92 -6.56 3.81
N THR A 63 14.99 -5.56 2.94
CA THR A 63 14.24 -5.57 1.69
C THR A 63 14.68 -6.72 0.78
N ALA A 64 15.98 -7.04 0.75
CA ALA A 64 16.48 -8.20 0.02
C ALA A 64 15.91 -9.55 0.56
N LEU A 65 15.60 -9.61 1.85
CA LEU A 65 14.93 -10.78 2.45
C LEU A 65 13.48 -10.86 2.01
N LEU A 66 12.76 -9.73 2.01
CA LEU A 66 11.37 -9.66 1.53
C LEU A 66 11.24 -10.17 0.09
N TYR A 67 12.17 -9.83 -0.79
CA TYR A 67 12.12 -10.27 -2.20
C TYR A 67 12.32 -11.75 -2.39
N ARG A 68 13.12 -12.38 -1.57
CA ARG A 68 13.28 -13.84 -1.62
C ARG A 68 11.99 -14.57 -1.26
N TRP A 69 11.17 -13.93 -0.43
CA TRP A 69 9.91 -14.49 0.03
C TRP A 69 8.70 -14.06 -0.82
N ALA A 70 8.69 -12.85 -1.36
CA ALA A 70 7.58 -12.34 -2.16
C ALA A 70 7.45 -13.15 -3.47
N PRO A 71 6.26 -13.58 -3.84
CA PRO A 71 6.05 -14.20 -5.14
C PRO A 71 6.45 -13.23 -6.24
N GLN A 72 7.29 -13.69 -7.17
CA GLN A 72 7.67 -12.88 -8.32
C GLN A 72 6.42 -12.50 -9.11
N PRO A 73 6.13 -11.21 -9.32
CA PRO A 73 5.00 -10.79 -10.13
C PRO A 73 5.19 -11.35 -11.55
N GLN A 74 4.12 -11.85 -12.15
CA GLN A 74 4.14 -12.22 -13.55
C GLN A 74 4.48 -10.98 -14.37
N ALA A 75 5.41 -11.12 -15.31
CA ALA A 75 5.78 -10.03 -16.20
C ALA A 75 4.54 -9.55 -16.96
N ASP A 76 4.15 -8.30 -16.75
CA ASP A 76 3.10 -7.63 -17.50
C ASP A 76 3.66 -7.29 -18.89
N PRO A 77 3.09 -7.82 -20.00
CA PRO A 77 3.57 -7.55 -21.34
C PRO A 77 3.55 -6.05 -21.68
N ASP A 78 2.54 -5.32 -21.23
CA ASP A 78 2.41 -3.88 -21.51
C ASP A 78 3.51 -3.09 -20.79
N TYR A 79 3.79 -3.47 -19.52
CA TYR A 79 4.89 -2.88 -18.77
C TYR A 79 6.25 -3.21 -19.41
N SER A 80 6.46 -4.46 -19.81
CA SER A 80 7.70 -4.87 -20.48
C SER A 80 7.92 -4.10 -21.78
N GLN A 81 6.87 -3.84 -22.57
CA GLN A 81 6.93 -3.01 -23.76
C GLN A 81 7.22 -1.55 -23.42
N PHE A 82 6.59 -1.01 -22.38
CA PHE A 82 6.87 0.35 -21.90
C PHE A 82 8.33 0.53 -21.51
N VAL A 83 8.90 -0.40 -20.72
CA VAL A 83 10.32 -0.38 -20.33
C VAL A 83 11.23 -0.40 -21.58
N LYS A 84 10.90 -1.24 -22.55
CA LYS A 84 11.67 -1.36 -23.81
C LYS A 84 11.66 -0.06 -24.62
N ASP A 85 10.51 0.60 -24.70
CA ASP A 85 10.33 1.79 -25.54
C ASP A 85 10.86 3.06 -24.87
N THR A 86 10.77 3.15 -23.53
CA THR A 86 11.15 4.35 -22.79
C THR A 86 12.50 4.23 -22.08
N GLY A 87 12.94 3.01 -21.79
CA GLY A 87 14.10 2.73 -20.92
C GLY A 87 13.83 2.98 -19.43
N PHE A 88 12.63 3.41 -19.05
CA PHE A 88 12.25 3.66 -17.66
C PHE A 88 11.80 2.36 -16.99
N ASP A 89 12.47 2.02 -15.91
CA ASP A 89 12.12 0.90 -15.04
C ASP A 89 11.86 1.43 -13.63
N TYR A 90 10.60 1.32 -13.17
CA TYR A 90 10.22 1.87 -11.86
C TYR A 90 11.04 1.26 -10.71
N GLU A 91 11.46 0.01 -10.85
CA GLU A 91 12.26 -0.67 -9.83
C GLU A 91 13.63 -0.02 -9.65
N ARG A 92 14.21 0.48 -10.73
CA ARG A 92 15.54 1.08 -10.76
C ARG A 92 15.52 2.60 -10.69
N ASP A 93 14.56 3.20 -11.40
CA ASP A 93 14.61 4.62 -11.75
C ASP A 93 13.71 5.49 -10.88
N LEU A 94 12.79 4.88 -10.09
CA LEU A 94 11.92 5.60 -9.18
C LEU A 94 12.57 5.73 -7.80
N ASP A 95 12.83 6.96 -7.36
CA ASP A 95 13.49 7.22 -6.07
C ASP A 95 12.50 7.42 -4.95
N ARG A 96 11.42 8.20 -5.17
CA ARG A 96 10.40 8.51 -4.16
C ARG A 96 9.04 8.59 -4.78
N LEU A 97 8.05 8.25 -3.99
CA LEU A 97 6.65 8.25 -4.37
C LEU A 97 5.79 8.80 -3.23
N ALA A 98 4.88 9.72 -3.55
CA ALA A 98 3.77 10.08 -2.69
C ALA A 98 2.47 9.83 -3.44
N VAL A 99 1.51 9.17 -2.79
CA VAL A 99 0.21 8.79 -3.37
C VAL A 99 -0.90 9.25 -2.46
N ALA A 100 -1.83 10.02 -2.98
CA ALA A 100 -3.06 10.41 -2.32
C ALA A 100 -4.25 9.63 -2.88
N ILE A 101 -5.12 9.16 -2.00
CA ILE A 101 -6.42 8.59 -2.34
C ILE A 101 -7.48 9.62 -1.98
N ILE A 102 -8.27 10.05 -2.95
CA ILE A 102 -9.33 11.04 -2.78
C ILE A 102 -10.66 10.36 -3.02
N LYS A 103 -11.55 10.41 -2.02
CA LYS A 103 -12.91 9.90 -2.17
C LYS A 103 -13.82 10.94 -2.82
N ARG A 104 -14.56 10.54 -3.86
CA ARG A 104 -15.59 11.33 -4.51
C ARG A 104 -16.89 10.53 -4.59
N GLY A 105 -17.69 10.62 -3.53
CA GLY A 105 -18.90 9.82 -3.40
C GLY A 105 -18.60 8.33 -3.32
N GLN A 106 -19.13 7.55 -4.27
CA GLN A 106 -18.87 6.09 -4.36
C GLN A 106 -17.55 5.73 -5.05
N ASN A 107 -16.90 6.70 -5.69
CA ASN A 107 -15.65 6.50 -6.41
C ASN A 107 -14.46 7.00 -5.60
N SER A 108 -13.29 6.49 -5.94
CA SER A 108 -12.04 7.01 -5.44
C SER A 108 -11.12 7.30 -6.60
N THR A 109 -10.41 8.39 -6.48
CA THR A 109 -9.42 8.86 -7.42
C THR A 109 -8.05 8.77 -6.77
N LEU A 110 -7.07 8.37 -7.54
CA LEU A 110 -5.67 8.34 -7.16
C LEU A 110 -4.97 9.56 -7.74
N PHE A 111 -4.18 10.24 -6.91
CA PHE A 111 -3.23 11.24 -7.34
C PHE A 111 -1.85 10.89 -6.80
N ALA A 112 -0.83 10.90 -7.64
CA ALA A 112 0.51 10.56 -7.21
C ALA A 112 1.55 11.53 -7.76
N ILE A 113 2.63 11.70 -7.00
CA ILE A 113 3.82 12.41 -7.41
C ILE A 113 5.01 11.49 -7.21
N ALA A 114 5.80 11.35 -8.24
CA ALA A 114 6.97 10.50 -8.26
C ALA A 114 8.22 11.32 -8.56
N ASN A 115 9.29 11.06 -7.82
CA ASN A 115 10.64 11.53 -8.14
C ASN A 115 11.48 10.36 -8.63
N GLY A 116 12.30 10.62 -9.66
CA GLY A 116 13.13 9.58 -10.23
C GLY A 116 13.91 10.04 -11.46
N LYS A 117 14.47 9.08 -12.19
CA LYS A 117 15.27 9.31 -13.39
C LYS A 117 14.39 9.08 -14.62
N PHE A 118 13.84 10.16 -15.17
CA PHE A 118 12.92 10.09 -16.31
C PHE A 118 13.60 10.58 -17.59
N ASP A 119 13.59 9.76 -18.65
CA ASP A 119 13.85 10.24 -20.02
C ASP A 119 12.55 10.87 -20.55
N ARG A 120 12.42 12.17 -20.28
CA ARG A 120 11.20 12.94 -20.65
C ARG A 120 10.88 12.79 -22.14
N GLN A 121 11.88 12.82 -23.02
CA GLN A 121 11.66 12.77 -24.45
C GLN A 121 11.08 11.41 -24.87
N LYS A 122 11.64 10.31 -24.39
CA LYS A 122 11.14 8.97 -24.72
C LYS A 122 9.76 8.71 -24.13
N ILE A 123 9.55 9.08 -22.85
CA ILE A 123 8.26 8.89 -22.19
C ILE A 123 7.17 9.73 -22.88
N SER A 124 7.44 11.00 -23.20
CA SER A 124 6.49 11.85 -23.95
C SER A 124 6.20 11.30 -25.34
N SER A 125 7.21 10.81 -26.05
CA SER A 125 7.04 10.21 -27.37
C SER A 125 6.18 8.94 -27.32
N TYR A 126 6.42 8.08 -26.32
CA TYR A 126 5.59 6.90 -26.08
C TYR A 126 4.14 7.28 -25.78
N ALA A 127 3.92 8.22 -24.86
CA ALA A 127 2.59 8.66 -24.47
C ALA A 127 1.82 9.32 -25.62
N THR A 128 2.50 10.07 -26.49
CA THR A 128 1.88 10.69 -27.67
C THR A 128 1.45 9.65 -28.71
N LYS A 129 2.19 8.55 -28.84
CA LYS A 129 1.82 7.44 -29.75
C LYS A 129 0.67 6.60 -29.20
N SER A 130 0.62 6.41 -27.88
CA SER A 130 -0.30 5.48 -27.22
C SER A 130 -1.57 6.15 -26.69
N GLY A 131 -1.61 7.50 -26.67
CA GLY A 131 -2.69 8.24 -26.02
C GLY A 131 -2.99 9.60 -26.65
N THR A 132 -3.40 10.55 -25.83
CA THR A 132 -3.71 11.92 -26.21
C THR A 132 -2.88 12.92 -25.40
N VAL A 133 -2.63 14.09 -25.99
CA VAL A 133 -1.90 15.19 -25.36
C VAL A 133 -2.77 16.42 -25.31
N ALA A 134 -2.96 16.99 -24.13
CA ALA A 134 -3.60 18.28 -23.91
C ALA A 134 -2.55 19.29 -23.44
N ARG A 135 -2.61 20.50 -23.95
CA ARG A 135 -1.71 21.59 -23.53
C ARG A 135 -2.49 22.66 -22.81
N THR A 136 -2.04 22.98 -21.61
CA THR A 136 -2.48 24.15 -20.84
C THR A 136 -1.42 25.24 -20.93
N SER A 137 -1.67 26.41 -20.32
CA SER A 137 -0.66 27.48 -20.23
C SER A 137 0.60 27.07 -19.47
N GLU A 138 0.51 26.12 -18.54
CA GLU A 138 1.60 25.76 -17.61
C GLU A 138 2.10 24.32 -17.82
N HIS A 139 1.25 23.42 -18.32
CA HIS A 139 1.56 22.00 -18.39
C HIS A 139 1.16 21.35 -19.70
N GLU A 140 1.95 20.37 -20.12
CA GLU A 140 1.62 19.43 -21.16
C GLU A 140 1.16 18.12 -20.49
N ILE A 141 -0.13 17.78 -20.66
CA ILE A 141 -0.77 16.65 -20.00
C ILE A 141 -0.94 15.52 -21.00
N PHE A 142 -0.36 14.38 -20.68
CA PHE A 142 -0.46 13.16 -21.45
C PHE A 142 -1.53 12.26 -20.82
N SER A 143 -2.43 11.69 -21.63
CA SER A 143 -3.45 10.74 -21.17
C SER A 143 -3.32 9.43 -21.93
N VAL A 144 -2.96 8.36 -21.22
CA VAL A 144 -2.69 7.04 -21.79
C VAL A 144 -3.78 6.06 -21.32
N PRO A 145 -4.43 5.30 -22.22
CA PRO A 145 -5.38 4.28 -21.80
C PRO A 145 -4.68 3.13 -21.06
N VAL A 146 -5.38 2.53 -20.09
CA VAL A 146 -4.91 1.34 -19.39
C VAL A 146 -5.53 0.11 -20.04
N THR A 147 -4.69 -0.81 -20.51
CA THR A 147 -5.16 -2.03 -21.18
C THR A 147 -6.08 -2.84 -20.24
N GLY A 148 -7.22 -3.27 -20.78
CA GLY A 148 -8.23 -4.04 -20.02
C GLY A 148 -9.04 -3.23 -19.00
N SER A 149 -8.90 -1.89 -18.98
CA SER A 149 -9.65 -0.99 -18.11
C SER A 149 -10.28 0.16 -18.90
N PRO A 150 -11.48 0.64 -18.53
CA PRO A 150 -12.04 1.87 -19.12
C PRO A 150 -11.31 3.13 -18.63
N LYS A 151 -10.39 3.02 -17.70
CA LYS A 151 -9.65 4.13 -17.10
C LYS A 151 -8.48 4.56 -17.99
N LYS A 152 -8.12 5.83 -17.85
CA LYS A 152 -6.89 6.42 -18.41
C LYS A 152 -6.03 6.91 -17.27
N ILE A 153 -4.74 6.95 -17.49
CA ILE A 153 -3.79 7.62 -16.60
C ILE A 153 -3.40 8.92 -17.27
N ALA A 154 -3.67 10.03 -16.60
CA ALA A 154 -3.19 11.34 -17.00
C ALA A 154 -1.92 11.68 -16.23
N PHE A 155 -0.88 12.17 -16.89
CA PHE A 155 0.36 12.58 -16.22
C PHE A 155 0.97 13.82 -16.87
N THR A 156 1.83 14.50 -16.09
CA THR A 156 2.65 15.63 -16.56
C THR A 156 4.00 15.63 -15.86
N PHE A 157 5.00 16.21 -16.51
CA PHE A 157 6.28 16.49 -15.89
C PHE A 157 6.24 17.85 -15.18
N LEU A 158 6.38 17.83 -13.86
CA LEU A 158 6.52 19.05 -13.06
C LEU A 158 7.95 19.60 -13.14
N ARG A 159 8.92 18.70 -13.13
CA ARG A 159 10.36 18.96 -13.30
C ARG A 159 10.98 17.81 -14.11
N ASN A 160 12.28 17.89 -14.41
CA ASN A 160 12.95 16.82 -15.15
C ASN A 160 13.00 15.49 -14.37
N ASP A 161 13.00 15.58 -13.05
CA ASP A 161 13.08 14.47 -12.11
C ASP A 161 11.75 14.23 -11.36
N GLN A 162 10.66 14.88 -11.79
CA GLN A 162 9.39 14.78 -11.08
C GLN A 162 8.19 14.71 -12.02
N VAL A 163 7.33 13.73 -11.78
CA VAL A 163 6.10 13.48 -12.53
C VAL A 163 4.91 13.49 -11.58
N ALA A 164 3.83 14.16 -11.96
CA ALA A 164 2.52 14.02 -11.33
C ALA A 164 1.61 13.18 -12.22
N LEU A 165 0.80 12.31 -11.61
CA LEU A 165 -0.13 11.46 -12.32
C LEU A 165 -1.44 11.26 -11.56
N THR A 166 -2.51 10.95 -12.30
CA THR A 166 -3.83 10.64 -11.73
C THR A 166 -4.59 9.66 -12.63
N ASP A 167 -5.54 8.93 -12.04
CA ASP A 167 -6.56 8.17 -12.76
C ASP A 167 -7.87 8.96 -12.96
N ASP A 168 -7.87 10.27 -12.66
CA ASP A 168 -8.95 11.21 -12.92
C ASP A 168 -8.85 11.79 -14.33
N VAL A 169 -9.96 12.35 -14.79
CA VAL A 169 -10.07 13.00 -16.11
C VAL A 169 -9.28 14.30 -16.14
N ASP A 170 -9.19 15.01 -15.02
CA ASP A 170 -8.56 16.35 -14.96
C ASP A 170 -7.45 16.42 -13.90
N LEU A 171 -6.22 16.28 -14.37
CA LEU A 171 -5.01 16.41 -13.55
C LEU A 171 -4.82 17.86 -13.05
N THR A 172 -5.31 18.89 -13.76
CA THR A 172 -5.06 20.30 -13.42
C THR A 172 -5.68 20.69 -12.08
N VAL A 173 -6.78 20.03 -11.71
CA VAL A 173 -7.44 20.24 -10.40
C VAL A 173 -6.48 19.98 -9.23
N PHE A 174 -5.57 19.02 -9.37
CA PHE A 174 -4.61 18.66 -8.32
C PHE A 174 -3.34 19.52 -8.36
N LEU A 175 -2.99 20.07 -9.53
CA LEU A 175 -1.79 20.87 -9.72
C LEU A 175 -1.98 22.35 -9.33
N SER A 176 -3.23 22.80 -9.22
CA SER A 176 -3.52 24.17 -8.83
C SER A 176 -2.92 24.47 -7.45
N ALA A 177 -2.08 25.51 -7.40
CA ALA A 177 -1.43 25.94 -6.16
C ALA A 177 -2.48 26.29 -5.11
N ARG A 178 -2.69 25.41 -4.14
CA ARG A 178 -3.55 25.67 -2.98
C ARG A 178 -2.72 26.27 -1.89
N LYS A 179 -3.26 27.33 -1.26
CA LYS A 179 -2.66 27.90 -0.05
C LYS A 179 -2.52 26.82 1.01
N GLU A 180 -1.50 26.94 1.84
CA GLU A 180 -1.37 26.13 3.03
C GLU A 180 -2.55 26.41 3.96
N ASP A 181 -3.38 25.40 4.18
CA ASP A 181 -4.53 25.40 5.07
C ASP A 181 -4.29 24.52 6.29
N GLU A 182 -5.25 24.49 7.19
CA GLU A 182 -5.18 23.70 8.41
C GLU A 182 -5.11 22.18 8.10
N ASP A 183 -5.81 21.72 7.08
CA ASP A 183 -5.79 20.32 6.66
C ASP A 183 -4.39 19.91 6.17
N LYS A 184 -3.71 20.72 5.36
CA LYS A 184 -2.34 20.42 4.92
C LYS A 184 -1.37 20.38 6.09
N ARG A 185 -1.51 21.29 7.06
CA ARG A 185 -0.70 21.25 8.30
C ARG A 185 -0.97 20.00 9.11
N ALA A 186 -2.23 19.59 9.20
CA ALA A 186 -2.61 18.34 9.88
C ALA A 186 -1.98 17.11 9.23
N TRP A 187 -1.94 17.01 7.91
CA TRP A 187 -1.22 15.96 7.20
C TRP A 187 0.28 15.99 7.51
N ARG A 188 0.92 17.15 7.32
CA ARG A 188 2.36 17.32 7.50
C ARG A 188 2.82 16.92 8.89
N SER A 189 2.13 17.37 9.95
CA SER A 189 2.47 17.04 11.34
C SER A 189 2.52 15.52 11.60
N ARG A 190 1.65 14.74 10.94
CA ARG A 190 1.61 13.27 11.11
C ARG A 190 2.78 12.60 10.41
N PHE A 191 3.15 13.07 9.23
CA PHE A 191 4.35 12.59 8.55
C PHE A 191 5.63 12.95 9.30
N GLU A 192 5.69 14.11 9.94
CA GLU A 192 6.86 14.56 10.71
C GLU A 192 7.10 13.71 11.96
N ARG A 193 6.05 13.20 12.60
CA ARG A 193 6.17 12.33 13.79
C ARG A 193 6.98 11.07 13.55
N LEU A 194 6.96 10.55 12.34
CA LEU A 194 7.64 9.31 11.93
C LEU A 194 8.64 9.56 10.80
N ALA A 195 9.24 10.75 10.78
CA ALA A 195 10.10 11.25 9.71
C ALA A 195 11.31 10.35 9.37
N GLY A 196 11.74 9.50 10.29
CA GLY A 196 12.84 8.56 10.08
C GLY A 196 12.44 7.25 9.41
N SER A 197 11.19 7.11 8.96
CA SER A 197 10.71 5.89 8.28
C SER A 197 10.63 6.12 6.76
N PRO A 198 11.19 5.21 5.95
CA PRO A 198 11.11 5.32 4.49
C PRO A 198 9.71 5.05 3.93
N VAL A 199 8.84 4.38 4.69
CA VAL A 199 7.43 4.19 4.31
C VAL A 199 6.56 4.76 5.41
N ILE A 200 5.65 5.67 5.03
CA ILE A 200 4.65 6.24 5.95
C ILE A 200 3.33 6.34 5.22
N ALA A 201 2.27 5.81 5.82
CA ALA A 201 0.90 6.00 5.38
C ALA A 201 0.11 6.72 6.47
N VAL A 202 -0.61 7.76 6.09
CA VAL A 202 -1.53 8.49 6.96
C VAL A 202 -2.92 8.36 6.39
N ILE A 203 -3.88 7.97 7.21
CA ILE A 203 -5.25 7.71 6.82
C ILE A 203 -6.15 8.57 7.70
N ARG A 204 -6.99 9.38 7.07
CA ARG A 204 -8.08 10.06 7.77
C ARG A 204 -9.23 9.07 7.91
N GLN A 205 -9.59 8.77 9.13
CA GLN A 205 -10.63 7.80 9.39
C GLN A 205 -12.00 8.40 9.09
N ASP A 206 -12.77 7.72 8.29
CA ASP A 206 -14.20 7.87 8.16
C ASP A 206 -14.88 6.52 8.42
N ALA A 207 -16.18 6.52 8.65
CA ALA A 207 -16.93 5.29 8.94
C ALA A 207 -16.74 4.19 7.87
N ALA A 208 -16.52 4.57 6.61
CA ALA A 208 -16.28 3.63 5.53
C ALA A 208 -14.85 3.04 5.58
N ALA A 209 -13.85 3.80 6.02
CA ALA A 209 -12.47 3.32 6.18
C ALA A 209 -12.38 2.34 7.37
N GLY A 210 -13.06 2.62 8.49
CA GLY A 210 -13.15 1.72 9.65
C GLY A 210 -13.76 0.37 9.28
N ALA A 211 -14.89 0.39 8.58
CA ALA A 211 -15.53 -0.83 8.08
C ALA A 211 -14.65 -1.63 7.13
N ALA A 212 -13.90 -0.96 6.25
CA ALA A 212 -12.97 -1.63 5.33
C ALA A 212 -11.79 -2.28 6.04
N LEU A 213 -11.21 -1.62 7.05
CA LEU A 213 -10.14 -2.18 7.90
C LEU A 213 -10.65 -3.38 8.70
N ALA A 214 -11.83 -3.26 9.33
CA ALA A 214 -12.43 -4.36 10.08
C ALA A 214 -12.75 -5.56 9.19
N ALA A 215 -13.18 -5.34 7.95
CA ALA A 215 -13.46 -6.41 6.99
C ALA A 215 -12.20 -7.17 6.54
N GLN A 216 -11.03 -6.51 6.56
CA GLN A 216 -9.75 -7.11 6.19
C GLN A 216 -9.01 -7.71 7.39
N ALA A 217 -9.46 -7.47 8.61
CA ALA A 217 -8.86 -8.06 9.79
C ALA A 217 -8.93 -9.59 9.75
N PRO A 218 -7.87 -10.30 10.19
CA PRO A 218 -7.91 -11.75 10.33
C PRO A 218 -9.11 -12.20 11.17
N GLY A 219 -9.70 -13.36 10.86
CA GLY A 219 -10.97 -13.81 11.42
C GLY A 219 -11.08 -13.78 12.94
N GLY A 220 -9.96 -13.98 13.66
CA GLY A 220 -9.90 -13.88 15.12
C GLY A 220 -9.96 -12.45 15.69
N LEU A 221 -9.76 -11.43 14.86
CA LEU A 221 -9.80 -10.01 15.26
C LEU A 221 -11.09 -9.31 14.82
N ARG A 222 -12.04 -10.03 14.20
CA ARG A 222 -13.33 -9.49 13.76
C ARG A 222 -14.33 -9.45 14.90
N SER A 223 -14.07 -8.65 15.94
CA SER A 223 -15.04 -8.44 17.00
C SER A 223 -15.79 -7.13 16.79
N PRO A 224 -17.12 -7.07 17.08
CA PRO A 224 -17.87 -5.83 17.02
C PRO A 224 -17.28 -4.74 17.93
N GLN A 225 -16.68 -5.14 19.05
CA GLN A 225 -16.03 -4.25 20.01
C GLN A 225 -14.80 -3.60 19.39
N LEU A 226 -13.93 -4.37 18.70
CA LEU A 226 -12.76 -3.84 18.02
C LEU A 226 -13.19 -2.88 16.90
N SER A 227 -14.18 -3.26 16.10
CA SER A 227 -14.71 -2.38 15.05
C SER A 227 -15.19 -1.06 15.62
N SER A 228 -15.99 -1.07 16.71
CA SER A 228 -16.50 0.15 17.32
C SER A 228 -15.42 1.03 17.92
N LEU A 229 -14.30 0.47 18.36
CA LEU A 229 -13.15 1.24 18.85
C LEU A 229 -12.32 1.82 17.70
N LEU A 230 -12.13 1.07 16.62
CA LEU A 230 -11.48 1.58 15.41
C LEU A 230 -12.27 2.73 14.78
N ASP A 231 -13.61 2.69 14.87
CA ASP A 231 -14.48 3.77 14.40
C ASP A 231 -14.32 5.07 15.22
N GLN A 232 -13.73 5.01 16.42
CA GLN A 232 -13.44 6.18 17.26
C GLN A 232 -12.08 6.81 16.97
N LEU A 233 -11.27 6.21 16.08
CA LEU A 233 -10.04 6.82 15.61
C LEU A 233 -10.37 7.93 14.61
N GLN A 234 -9.67 9.04 14.71
CA GLN A 234 -9.77 10.15 13.76
C GLN A 234 -8.72 10.03 12.65
N TRP A 235 -7.55 9.55 13.03
CA TRP A 235 -6.42 9.35 12.15
C TRP A 235 -5.68 8.06 12.48
N ILE A 236 -5.17 7.41 11.45
CA ILE A 236 -4.26 6.28 11.59
C ILE A 236 -2.98 6.62 10.83
N THR A 237 -1.84 6.49 11.49
CA THR A 237 -0.52 6.61 10.87
C THR A 237 0.20 5.28 10.96
N LEU A 238 0.64 4.77 9.84
CA LEU A 238 1.43 3.55 9.73
C LEU A 238 2.81 3.91 9.21
N ALA A 239 3.86 3.35 9.80
CA ALA A 239 5.21 3.55 9.31
C ALA A 239 6.00 2.24 9.35
N GLY A 240 6.85 2.05 8.35
CA GLY A 240 7.76 0.92 8.23
C GLY A 240 9.20 1.40 8.08
N LYS A 241 10.10 0.86 8.90
CA LYS A 241 11.54 1.15 8.85
C LYS A 241 12.34 -0.14 8.88
N PRO A 242 13.04 -0.48 7.79
CA PRO A 242 14.02 -1.54 7.82
C PRO A 242 15.17 -1.17 8.75
N GLU A 243 15.52 -2.07 9.67
CA GLU A 243 16.65 -1.94 10.59
C GLU A 243 17.45 -3.24 10.56
N ASN A 244 18.54 -3.26 9.81
CA ASN A 244 19.36 -4.44 9.55
C ASN A 244 18.55 -5.61 8.93
N ASP A 245 18.33 -6.68 9.70
CA ASP A 245 17.61 -7.90 9.33
C ASP A 245 16.13 -7.90 9.76
N ARG A 246 15.62 -6.77 10.24
CA ARG A 246 14.27 -6.61 10.78
C ARG A 246 13.53 -5.47 10.09
N LEU A 247 12.21 -5.56 10.09
CA LEU A 247 11.32 -4.46 9.74
C LEU A 247 10.57 -4.02 10.99
N ARG A 248 10.90 -2.82 11.46
CA ARG A 248 10.15 -2.18 12.54
C ARG A 248 8.91 -1.52 11.96
N LEU A 249 7.75 -1.91 12.47
CA LEU A 249 6.46 -1.33 12.10
C LEU A 249 5.89 -0.56 13.28
N VAL A 250 5.39 0.64 12.98
CA VAL A 250 4.73 1.51 13.95
C VAL A 250 3.35 1.84 13.43
N ALA A 251 2.33 1.60 14.25
CA ALA A 251 0.96 2.04 14.01
C ALA A 251 0.56 3.02 15.11
N GLU A 252 0.11 4.22 14.72
CA GLU A 252 -0.45 5.21 15.66
C GLU A 252 -1.90 5.48 15.29
N GLY A 253 -2.79 5.45 16.30
CA GLY A 253 -4.19 5.82 16.16
C GLY A 253 -4.49 7.03 17.04
N GLU A 254 -4.99 8.13 16.44
CA GLU A 254 -5.45 9.29 17.21
C GLU A 254 -6.90 9.10 17.60
N CYS A 255 -7.18 9.17 18.90
CA CYS A 255 -8.50 8.98 19.50
C CYS A 255 -9.17 10.33 19.79
N ALA A 256 -10.49 10.35 19.71
CA ALA A 256 -11.27 11.54 20.03
C ALA A 256 -11.17 11.96 21.50
N SER A 257 -10.84 11.02 22.40
CA SER A 257 -10.76 11.29 23.83
C SER A 257 -9.70 10.41 24.54
N GLU A 258 -9.25 10.87 25.69
CA GLU A 258 -8.31 10.11 26.52
C GLU A 258 -8.91 8.78 27.04
N PRO A 259 -10.16 8.71 27.51
CA PRO A 259 -10.77 7.43 27.91
C PRO A 259 -10.79 6.41 26.76
N THR A 260 -11.09 6.85 25.55
CA THR A 260 -11.05 5.99 24.35
C THR A 260 -9.64 5.45 24.09
N ALA A 261 -8.62 6.30 24.19
CA ALA A 261 -7.23 5.87 24.02
C ALA A 261 -6.81 4.83 25.07
N ARG A 262 -7.16 5.02 26.33
CA ARG A 262 -6.89 4.04 27.39
C ARG A 262 -7.60 2.71 27.12
N GLN A 263 -8.90 2.75 26.81
CA GLN A 263 -9.67 1.55 26.50
C GLN A 263 -9.09 0.78 25.31
N LEU A 264 -8.62 1.49 24.27
CA LEU A 264 -7.99 0.87 23.11
C LEU A 264 -6.66 0.21 23.47
N VAL A 265 -5.83 0.86 24.27
CA VAL A 265 -4.56 0.28 24.78
C VAL A 265 -4.83 -1.00 25.59
N ASP A 266 -5.77 -0.96 26.53
CA ASP A 266 -6.10 -2.10 27.38
C ASP A 266 -6.61 -3.28 26.54
N MET A 267 -7.47 -3.00 25.58
CA MET A 267 -7.99 -4.03 24.67
C MET A 267 -6.89 -4.62 23.79
N MET A 268 -6.02 -3.80 23.18
CA MET A 268 -4.93 -4.29 22.33
C MET A 268 -3.92 -5.11 23.13
N ASN A 269 -3.57 -4.69 24.35
CA ASN A 269 -2.76 -5.49 25.25
C ASN A 269 -3.45 -6.82 25.59
N GLY A 270 -4.76 -6.80 25.84
CA GLY A 270 -5.55 -8.01 26.07
C GLY A 270 -5.49 -8.97 24.86
N VAL A 271 -5.59 -8.45 23.64
CA VAL A 271 -5.46 -9.25 22.40
C VAL A 271 -4.08 -9.88 22.29
N VAL A 272 -3.00 -9.13 22.56
CA VAL A 272 -1.63 -9.65 22.55
C VAL A 272 -1.46 -10.79 23.56
N ILE A 273 -1.92 -10.59 24.79
CA ILE A 273 -1.84 -11.60 25.87
C ILE A 273 -2.66 -12.84 25.49
N PHE A 274 -3.87 -12.66 24.96
CA PHE A 274 -4.74 -13.76 24.55
C PHE A 274 -4.12 -14.55 23.38
N ALA A 275 -3.53 -13.86 22.42
CA ALA A 275 -2.83 -14.50 21.29
C ALA A 275 -1.62 -15.33 21.78
N GLN A 276 -0.82 -14.79 22.71
CA GLN A 276 0.30 -15.53 23.32
C GLN A 276 -0.20 -16.77 24.09
N ALA A 277 -1.28 -16.66 24.85
CA ALA A 277 -1.90 -17.78 25.55
C ALA A 277 -2.42 -18.84 24.57
N GLY A 278 -3.07 -18.42 23.49
CA GLY A 278 -3.57 -19.30 22.44
C GLY A 278 -2.46 -20.09 21.73
N LEU A 279 -1.31 -19.47 21.46
CA LEU A 279 -0.14 -20.15 20.91
C LEU A 279 0.50 -21.15 21.88
N ASN A 280 0.26 -21.00 23.18
CA ASN A 280 0.74 -21.90 24.23
C ASN A 280 -0.28 -23.01 24.57
N ASP A 281 -1.48 -22.97 24.05
CA ASP A 281 -2.49 -24.00 24.25
C ASP A 281 -2.01 -25.36 23.71
N PRO A 282 -2.28 -26.48 24.42
CA PRO A 282 -1.84 -27.82 24.00
C PRO A 282 -2.34 -28.25 22.62
N LYS A 283 -3.57 -27.85 22.21
CA LYS A 283 -4.12 -28.19 20.88
C LYS A 283 -3.38 -27.42 19.79
N THR A 284 -3.14 -26.13 20.00
CA THR A 284 -2.38 -25.29 19.06
C THR A 284 -0.95 -25.79 18.91
N ARG A 285 -0.32 -26.25 19.98
CA ARG A 285 1.02 -26.85 19.96
C ARG A 285 1.10 -28.14 19.12
N GLN A 286 0.02 -28.88 19.04
CA GLN A 286 -0.04 -30.10 18.22
C GLN A 286 -0.33 -29.82 16.74
N GLN A 287 -0.98 -28.70 16.44
CA GLN A 287 -1.45 -28.36 15.10
C GLN A 287 -0.49 -27.42 14.35
N LEU A 288 0.26 -26.60 15.07
CA LEU A 288 1.15 -25.60 14.50
C LEU A 288 2.59 -26.11 14.51
N ASP A 289 3.29 -25.92 13.40
CA ASP A 289 4.72 -26.20 13.32
C ASP A 289 5.49 -25.49 14.45
N PRO A 290 6.45 -26.15 15.15
CA PRO A 290 7.19 -25.57 16.26
C PRO A 290 7.94 -24.29 15.89
N ALA A 291 8.55 -24.21 14.70
CA ALA A 291 9.26 -23.02 14.25
C ALA A 291 8.27 -21.86 13.98
N ALA A 292 7.13 -22.17 13.36
CA ALA A 292 6.05 -21.22 13.15
C ALA A 292 5.53 -20.67 14.47
N ARG A 293 5.28 -21.54 15.43
CA ARG A 293 4.82 -21.11 16.75
C ARG A 293 5.84 -20.20 17.45
N GLN A 294 7.12 -20.54 17.37
CA GLN A 294 8.19 -19.74 17.99
C GLN A 294 8.26 -18.34 17.34
N ALA A 295 8.23 -18.25 16.00
CA ALA A 295 8.27 -16.98 15.29
C ALA A 295 7.06 -16.08 15.63
N TYR A 296 5.85 -16.66 15.74
CA TYR A 296 4.67 -15.90 16.21
C TYR A 296 4.79 -15.44 17.65
N LEU A 297 5.34 -16.28 18.54
CA LEU A 297 5.56 -15.89 19.96
C LEU A 297 6.59 -14.76 20.07
N GLU A 298 7.65 -14.77 19.28
CA GLU A 298 8.63 -13.69 19.24
C GLU A 298 8.05 -12.39 18.72
N LEU A 299 7.25 -12.43 17.64
CA LEU A 299 6.53 -11.26 17.13
C LEU A 299 5.65 -10.64 18.23
N LEU A 300 4.86 -11.46 18.93
CA LEU A 300 3.96 -10.99 19.98
C LEU A 300 4.71 -10.53 21.24
N LYS A 301 5.85 -11.15 21.58
CA LYS A 301 6.68 -10.74 22.71
C LYS A 301 7.30 -9.38 22.52
N ASN A 302 7.67 -9.05 21.27
CA ASN A 302 8.28 -7.79 20.89
C ASN A 302 7.24 -6.73 20.47
N THR A 303 5.95 -7.04 20.66
CA THR A 303 4.87 -6.09 20.42
C THR A 303 4.68 -5.21 21.66
N GLU A 304 4.80 -3.90 21.46
CA GLU A 304 4.58 -2.89 22.49
C GLU A 304 3.33 -2.08 22.13
N VAL A 305 2.40 -1.95 23.09
CA VAL A 305 1.23 -1.07 22.96
C VAL A 305 1.26 -0.05 24.07
N SER A 306 1.22 1.24 23.71
CA SER A 306 1.32 2.33 24.68
C SER A 306 0.38 3.49 24.31
N LYS A 307 -0.07 4.24 25.34
CA LYS A 307 -0.72 5.53 25.16
C LYS A 307 0.34 6.61 25.02
N ILE A 308 0.12 7.52 24.08
CA ILE A 308 0.99 8.68 23.88
C ILE A 308 0.14 9.94 24.02
N ASP A 309 0.56 10.82 24.92
CA ASP A 309 -0.01 12.16 25.07
C ASP A 309 0.85 13.17 24.30
N ARG A 310 0.25 13.92 23.41
CA ARG A 310 0.93 14.96 22.61
C ARG A 310 0.30 16.33 22.85
N GLY A 311 -0.18 16.57 24.06
CA GLY A 311 -0.81 17.83 24.45
C GLY A 311 -2.21 18.03 23.88
N ASP A 312 -2.36 18.06 22.58
CA ASP A 312 -3.61 18.27 21.86
C ASP A 312 -4.28 16.98 21.35
N THR A 313 -3.53 15.85 21.34
CA THR A 313 -4.03 14.58 20.81
C THR A 313 -3.75 13.41 21.76
N ASN A 314 -4.77 12.57 21.94
CA ASN A 314 -4.64 11.30 22.65
C ASN A 314 -4.41 10.20 21.63
N SER A 315 -3.23 9.60 21.65
CA SER A 315 -2.86 8.60 20.65
C SER A 315 -2.53 7.27 21.29
N VAL A 316 -2.85 6.19 20.58
CA VAL A 316 -2.37 4.83 20.87
C VAL A 316 -1.31 4.49 19.87
N ARG A 317 -0.17 3.98 20.35
CA ARG A 317 0.92 3.48 19.51
C ARG A 317 1.09 2.00 19.74
N MET A 318 1.18 1.26 18.64
CA MET A 318 1.63 -0.12 18.61
C MET A 318 2.92 -0.21 17.80
N VAL A 319 3.92 -0.87 18.35
CA VAL A 319 5.20 -1.15 17.70
C VAL A 319 5.40 -2.66 17.67
N PHE A 320 5.81 -3.19 16.54
CA PHE A 320 6.21 -4.59 16.42
C PHE A 320 7.31 -4.75 15.37
N GLU A 321 8.06 -5.83 15.48
CA GLU A 321 9.19 -6.12 14.61
C GLU A 321 8.94 -7.42 13.84
N ILE A 322 9.09 -7.36 12.54
CA ILE A 322 9.08 -8.53 11.66
C ILE A 322 10.52 -8.95 11.43
N THR A 323 10.85 -10.18 11.84
CA THR A 323 12.17 -10.77 11.63
C THR A 323 12.23 -11.59 10.35
N ALA A 324 13.45 -11.95 9.91
CA ALA A 324 13.64 -12.84 8.77
C ALA A 324 13.00 -14.21 9.01
N GLU A 325 13.13 -14.75 10.22
CA GLU A 325 12.54 -16.04 10.63
C GLU A 325 11.02 -16.01 10.56
N PHE A 326 10.40 -14.90 11.00
CA PHE A 326 8.94 -14.74 10.87
C PHE A 326 8.51 -14.76 9.40
N LEU A 327 9.24 -14.09 8.51
CA LEU A 327 8.93 -14.08 7.07
C LEU A 327 9.06 -15.48 6.46
N GLU A 328 10.10 -16.21 6.80
CA GLU A 328 10.32 -17.57 6.30
C GLU A 328 9.16 -18.48 6.69
N VAL A 329 8.77 -18.44 7.95
CA VAL A 329 7.64 -19.22 8.46
C VAL A 329 6.31 -18.79 7.82
N ALA A 330 6.06 -17.48 7.71
CA ALA A 330 4.85 -16.96 7.12
C ALA A 330 4.71 -17.38 5.63
N SER A 331 5.83 -17.52 4.92
CA SER A 331 5.84 -17.97 3.52
C SER A 331 5.33 -19.42 3.36
N HIS A 332 5.66 -20.30 4.30
CA HIS A 332 5.22 -21.69 4.29
C HIS A 332 3.78 -21.87 4.80
N ALA A 333 3.29 -20.90 5.60
CA ALA A 333 1.94 -20.92 6.15
C ALA A 333 0.87 -20.31 5.22
N SER A 334 1.26 -19.73 4.08
CA SER A 334 0.28 -19.23 3.10
C SER A 334 -0.57 -20.40 2.59
N PRO A 335 -1.91 -20.32 2.70
CA PRO A 335 -2.76 -21.38 2.18
C PRO A 335 -2.47 -21.53 0.69
N ALA A 336 -2.20 -22.79 0.27
CA ALA A 336 -2.11 -23.13 -1.15
C ALA A 336 -3.31 -22.49 -1.88
N ALA A 337 -3.05 -21.86 -3.01
CA ALA A 337 -4.12 -21.29 -3.83
C ALA A 337 -5.24 -22.33 -3.97
N PRO A 338 -6.52 -21.96 -3.79
CA PRO A 338 -7.60 -22.92 -3.89
C PRO A 338 -7.47 -23.66 -5.22
N GLU A 339 -7.35 -24.99 -5.14
CA GLU A 339 -7.35 -25.86 -6.32
C GLU A 339 -8.51 -25.44 -7.23
N PRO A 340 -8.27 -25.25 -8.53
CA PRO A 340 -9.36 -24.94 -9.46
C PRO A 340 -10.42 -26.05 -9.31
N ALA A 341 -11.63 -25.64 -8.94
CA ALA A 341 -12.75 -26.56 -8.75
C ALA A 341 -12.82 -27.54 -9.95
N PRO A 342 -12.91 -28.86 -9.71
CA PRO A 342 -12.93 -29.82 -10.79
C PRO A 342 -14.02 -29.44 -11.80
N GLY A 343 -13.61 -29.25 -13.04
CA GLY A 343 -14.45 -28.72 -14.11
C GLY A 343 -15.74 -29.53 -14.20
N LYS A 344 -16.88 -28.85 -14.07
CA LYS A 344 -18.17 -29.45 -14.41
C LYS A 344 -18.10 -29.91 -15.86
N THR A 345 -18.06 -31.20 -16.05
CA THR A 345 -18.21 -31.85 -17.36
C THR A 345 -19.47 -31.30 -18.04
N PRO A 346 -19.39 -30.73 -19.24
CA PRO A 346 -20.57 -30.23 -19.93
C PRO A 346 -21.56 -31.40 -20.16
N PRO A 347 -22.87 -31.20 -19.97
CA PRO A 347 -23.85 -32.23 -20.18
C PRO A 347 -23.77 -32.73 -21.62
N GLY A 348 -23.59 -34.05 -21.76
CA GLY A 348 -23.50 -34.75 -23.04
C GLY A 348 -24.70 -34.42 -23.93
N LYS A 349 -24.44 -34.02 -25.16
CA LYS A 349 -25.46 -33.93 -26.20
C LYS A 349 -26.06 -35.31 -26.45
N SER A 350 -27.33 -35.47 -26.04
CA SER A 350 -28.11 -36.64 -26.42
C SER A 350 -28.36 -36.62 -27.92
N THR A 351 -27.73 -37.50 -28.64
CA THR A 351 -28.03 -37.80 -30.04
C THR A 351 -29.36 -38.53 -30.11
N THR A 352 -30.42 -37.84 -30.44
CA THR A 352 -31.71 -38.43 -30.81
C THR A 352 -31.55 -39.07 -32.20
N SER A 353 -31.44 -40.39 -32.19
CA SER A 353 -31.55 -41.24 -33.38
C SER A 353 -32.97 -41.15 -33.93
N LYS A 354 -33.16 -40.53 -35.10
CA LYS A 354 -34.36 -40.62 -35.90
C LYS A 354 -34.36 -41.97 -36.62
N LYS A 355 -35.14 -42.95 -36.14
CA LYS A 355 -35.55 -44.13 -36.89
C LYS A 355 -36.54 -43.67 -37.99
N GLY A 356 -36.16 -43.87 -39.23
CA GLY A 356 -37.08 -43.78 -40.36
C GLY A 356 -38.04 -44.97 -40.41
N HIS A 357 -39.28 -44.74 -40.77
CA HIS A 357 -40.21 -45.74 -41.32
C HIS A 357 -40.72 -45.19 -42.62
N ILE A 358 -40.46 -45.98 -43.68
CA ILE A 358 -41.17 -46.20 -44.92
C ILE A 358 -41.97 -45.03 -45.50
#